data_bd5228ec30e84e00dec24ce9cbe4ca93
#
_entry.id   bd5228ec30e84e00dec24ce9cbe4ca93
#
_cell.length_a   1.000
_cell.length_b   1.000
_cell.length_c   1.000
_cell.angle_alpha   90.00
_cell.angle_beta   90.00
_cell.angle_gamma   90.00
#
_symmetry.space_group_name_H-M   'P 1'
#
loop_
_entity.id
_entity.type
_entity.pdbx_description
1 polymer ?
#
loop_
_entity_poly.entity_id
_entity_poly.type
_entity_poly.pdbx_seq_one_letter_code
_entity_poly.pdbx_strand_id
1 'polypeptide(L)'
;LACFMRSKFCTGCITMLTEQYRMHPEIMAPSSHWFYKGQLIPAPELTSHALPEILRSPWTFIDSAGCGFDEEKEVGSESTMNSSEAEFVLKRTLEILTGCPSFQVGVIAPYRAQVAELQRQFEELDEYMTFRGRVEFATVDSFQGQERDAIVISLTRSNAEGEVGFLKEYRRTNVAMTRAKHHLLMVGDGATLGSDDFYHQLMERAEISGAYHSAWEWLYAS
;
A
#
# COMPACT_ATOMS: atom_id res chain seq x y z
N LEU A 1 2.28 -3.10 -22.99
CA LEU A 1 1.31 -4.23 -23.04
C LEU A 1 -0.06 -3.73 -23.53
N ALA A 2 -0.62 -2.63 -23.01
CA ALA A 2 -1.93 -2.11 -23.45
C ALA A 2 -1.98 -1.72 -24.95
N CYS A 3 -0.85 -1.29 -25.52
CA CYS A 3 -0.73 -0.97 -26.95
C CYS A 3 -0.72 -2.23 -27.83
N PHE A 4 -0.13 -3.32 -27.33
CA PHE A 4 -0.08 -4.61 -28.03
C PHE A 4 -1.46 -5.29 -28.08
N MET A 5 -2.29 -5.13 -27.04
CA MET A 5 -3.64 -5.71 -26.97
C MET A 5 -4.65 -5.09 -27.95
N ARG A 6 -4.35 -3.92 -28.53
CA ARG A 6 -5.22 -3.25 -29.53
C ARG A 6 -4.89 -3.61 -30.99
N SER A 7 -3.84 -4.37 -31.24
CA SER A 7 -3.48 -4.81 -32.59
C SER A 7 -4.33 -6.02 -32.97
N LYS A 8 -5.12 -5.92 -34.03
CA LYS A 8 -5.97 -7.01 -34.59
C LYS A 8 -5.18 -8.26 -35.04
N PHE A 9 -3.85 -8.19 -35.06
CA PHE A 9 -2.98 -9.29 -35.53
C PHE A 9 -2.45 -10.23 -34.46
N CYS A 10 -2.75 -9.99 -33.16
CA CYS A 10 -2.15 -10.75 -32.06
C CYS A 10 -3.13 -11.44 -31.10
N THR A 11 -4.39 -11.65 -31.49
CA THR A 11 -5.40 -12.28 -30.61
C THR A 11 -5.06 -13.70 -30.18
N GLY A 12 -4.13 -14.38 -30.85
CA GLY A 12 -3.67 -15.73 -30.52
C GLY A 12 -2.34 -15.80 -29.73
N CYS A 13 -1.68 -14.64 -29.48
CA CYS A 13 -0.33 -14.61 -28.88
C CYS A 13 -0.32 -14.07 -27.42
N ILE A 14 -1.47 -13.76 -26.84
CA ILE A 14 -1.55 -13.22 -25.49
C ILE A 14 -2.16 -14.27 -24.57
N THR A 15 -1.35 -14.78 -23.66
CA THR A 15 -1.80 -15.66 -22.58
C THR A 15 -1.69 -14.91 -21.25
N MET A 16 -2.77 -14.91 -20.49
CA MET A 16 -2.76 -14.38 -19.12
C MET A 16 -2.17 -15.44 -18.19
N LEU A 17 -1.12 -15.07 -17.45
CA LEU A 17 -0.61 -15.89 -16.36
C LEU A 17 -1.57 -15.78 -15.18
N THR A 18 -2.11 -16.88 -14.74
CA THR A 18 -3.12 -16.93 -13.67
C THR A 18 -2.54 -17.41 -12.34
N GLU A 19 -1.47 -18.18 -12.35
CA GLU A 19 -0.81 -18.65 -11.13
C GLU A 19 0.25 -17.65 -10.67
N GLN A 20 0.27 -17.34 -9.38
CA GLN A 20 1.24 -16.43 -8.78
C GLN A 20 1.91 -17.07 -7.55
N TYR A 21 3.19 -16.72 -7.33
CA TYR A 21 4.11 -17.31 -6.36
C TYR A 21 4.64 -16.30 -5.35
N ARG A 22 4.01 -15.12 -5.20
CA ARG A 22 4.53 -14.05 -4.35
C ARG A 22 3.63 -13.74 -3.18
N MET A 23 2.39 -13.36 -3.46
CA MET A 23 1.50 -12.76 -2.50
C MET A 23 0.74 -13.79 -1.68
N HIS A 24 0.55 -13.51 -0.39
CA HIS A 24 -0.46 -14.20 0.40
C HIS A 24 -1.83 -14.11 -0.31
N PRO A 25 -2.69 -15.16 -0.26
CA PRO A 25 -3.98 -15.17 -0.95
C PRO A 25 -4.88 -13.96 -0.65
N GLU A 26 -4.89 -13.48 0.59
CA GLU A 26 -5.68 -12.32 0.98
C GLU A 26 -5.18 -11.01 0.38
N ILE A 27 -3.85 -10.84 0.24
CA ILE A 27 -3.26 -9.69 -0.47
C ILE A 27 -3.59 -9.75 -1.96
N MET A 28 -3.58 -10.95 -2.54
CA MET A 28 -3.89 -11.19 -3.95
C MET A 28 -5.36 -10.87 -4.28
N ALA A 29 -6.29 -11.10 -3.36
CA ALA A 29 -7.73 -11.09 -3.63
C ALA A 29 -8.25 -9.75 -4.23
N PRO A 30 -7.93 -8.55 -3.69
CA PRO A 30 -8.32 -7.28 -4.29
C PRO A 30 -7.74 -7.11 -5.70
N SER A 31 -6.45 -7.40 -5.87
CA SER A 31 -5.76 -7.32 -7.16
C SER A 31 -6.38 -8.25 -8.19
N SER A 32 -6.66 -9.49 -7.82
CA SER A 32 -7.31 -10.50 -8.67
C SER A 32 -8.68 -10.02 -9.15
N HIS A 33 -9.48 -9.47 -8.25
CA HIS A 33 -10.83 -8.98 -8.57
C HIS A 33 -10.79 -7.87 -9.64
N TRP A 34 -10.00 -6.82 -9.40
CA TRP A 34 -10.01 -5.63 -10.23
C TRP A 34 -9.26 -5.76 -11.57
N PHE A 35 -8.15 -6.47 -11.58
CA PHE A 35 -7.22 -6.46 -12.73
C PHE A 35 -7.16 -7.77 -13.48
N TYR A 36 -7.61 -8.89 -12.85
CA TYR A 36 -7.48 -10.23 -13.41
C TYR A 36 -8.80 -10.99 -13.46
N LYS A 37 -9.95 -10.30 -13.31
CA LYS A 37 -11.31 -10.90 -13.38
C LYS A 37 -11.51 -12.06 -12.41
N GLY A 38 -10.87 -12.03 -11.24
CA GLY A 38 -10.92 -13.10 -10.26
C GLY A 38 -10.17 -14.39 -10.65
N GLN A 39 -9.29 -14.34 -11.65
CA GLN A 39 -8.66 -15.54 -12.21
C GLN A 39 -7.27 -15.85 -11.64
N LEU A 40 -6.73 -15.02 -10.74
CA LEU A 40 -5.46 -15.35 -10.11
C LEU A 40 -5.63 -16.51 -9.12
N ILE A 41 -4.69 -17.42 -9.14
CA ILE A 41 -4.61 -18.60 -8.28
C ILE A 41 -3.30 -18.52 -7.50
N PRO A 42 -3.31 -18.56 -6.17
CA PRO A 42 -2.09 -18.61 -5.38
C PRO A 42 -1.45 -19.99 -5.48
N ALA A 43 -0.13 -20.05 -5.58
CA ALA A 43 0.59 -21.32 -5.49
C ALA A 43 0.34 -21.96 -4.10
N PRO A 44 0.24 -23.30 -4.00
CA PRO A 44 -0.13 -23.99 -2.77
C PRO A 44 0.72 -23.65 -1.55
N GLU A 45 2.02 -23.43 -1.73
CA GLU A 45 2.97 -23.07 -0.70
C GLU A 45 2.65 -21.71 -0.02
N LEU A 46 1.99 -20.81 -0.70
CA LEU A 46 1.64 -19.48 -0.18
C LEU A 46 0.50 -19.51 0.85
N THR A 47 -0.28 -20.58 0.87
CA THR A 47 -1.41 -20.73 1.80
C THR A 47 -0.99 -21.19 3.19
N SER A 48 0.23 -21.68 3.34
CA SER A 48 0.74 -22.26 4.59
C SER A 48 1.63 -21.31 5.42
N HIS A 49 1.87 -20.10 4.96
CA HIS A 49 2.71 -19.14 5.67
C HIS A 49 1.98 -18.60 6.90
N ALA A 50 2.42 -19.02 8.09
CA ALA A 50 1.95 -18.45 9.34
C ALA A 50 2.45 -17.00 9.45
N LEU A 51 1.50 -16.07 9.62
CA LEU A 51 1.84 -14.68 9.92
C LEU A 51 2.33 -14.56 11.37
N PRO A 52 3.32 -13.70 11.64
CA PRO A 52 3.61 -13.28 12.99
C PRO A 52 2.36 -12.69 13.66
N GLU A 53 2.08 -13.06 14.91
CA GLU A 53 0.87 -12.66 15.65
C GLU A 53 0.65 -11.14 15.66
N ILE A 54 1.74 -10.36 15.66
CA ILE A 54 1.69 -8.90 15.65
C ILE A 54 1.01 -8.33 14.41
N LEU A 55 1.02 -9.04 13.28
CA LEU A 55 0.48 -8.56 12.01
C LEU A 55 -1.03 -8.79 11.87
N ARG A 56 -1.66 -9.48 12.80
CA ARG A 56 -3.11 -9.78 12.86
C ARG A 56 -3.74 -10.28 11.55
N SER A 57 -3.41 -9.71 10.41
CA SER A 57 -3.96 -9.99 9.09
C SER A 57 -2.88 -9.86 8.00
N PRO A 58 -2.93 -10.65 6.91
CA PRO A 58 -2.03 -10.50 5.77
C PRO A 58 -2.14 -9.14 5.08
N TRP A 59 -3.31 -8.52 5.10
CA TRP A 59 -3.48 -7.15 4.64
C TRP A 59 -4.38 -6.35 5.58
N THR A 60 -4.11 -5.07 5.66
CA THR A 60 -4.82 -4.14 6.54
C THR A 60 -4.97 -2.80 5.83
N PHE A 61 -6.16 -2.24 5.88
CA PHE A 61 -6.43 -0.85 5.50
C PHE A 61 -6.71 -0.05 6.78
N ILE A 62 -5.95 1.00 7.00
CA ILE A 62 -6.15 1.93 8.13
C ILE A 62 -6.71 3.24 7.57
N ASP A 63 -7.94 3.54 7.96
CA ASP A 63 -8.61 4.78 7.61
C ASP A 63 -8.22 5.90 8.58
N SER A 64 -7.67 6.98 8.05
CA SER A 64 -7.28 8.18 8.77
C SER A 64 -8.34 9.30 8.73
N ALA A 65 -9.54 9.04 8.22
CA ALA A 65 -10.60 10.03 8.18
C ALA A 65 -10.90 10.61 9.56
N GLY A 66 -10.98 11.94 9.63
CA GLY A 66 -11.24 12.67 10.86
C GLY A 66 -10.06 12.76 11.84
N CYS A 67 -8.90 12.22 11.52
CA CYS A 67 -7.70 12.30 12.38
C CYS A 67 -6.94 13.61 12.25
N GLY A 68 -7.34 14.53 11.35
CA GLY A 68 -6.64 15.77 11.11
C GLY A 68 -5.33 15.60 10.33
N PHE A 69 -5.25 14.57 9.53
CA PHE A 69 -4.11 14.33 8.64
C PHE A 69 -4.34 15.05 7.32
N ASP A 70 -4.10 16.35 7.30
CA ASP A 70 -4.36 17.19 6.14
C ASP A 70 -3.21 17.09 5.12
N GLU A 71 -3.56 16.98 3.82
CA GLU A 71 -2.57 17.06 2.75
C GLU A 71 -2.11 18.49 2.52
N GLU A 72 -0.87 18.64 2.11
CA GLU A 72 -0.30 19.91 1.71
C GLU A 72 0.56 19.78 0.45
N LYS A 73 0.69 20.87 -0.30
CA LYS A 73 1.58 20.91 -1.46
C LYS A 73 2.99 21.32 -1.04
N GLU A 74 3.96 20.63 -1.60
CA GLU A 74 5.36 21.03 -1.44
C GLU A 74 5.60 22.42 -2.06
N VAL A 75 6.30 23.29 -1.35
CA VAL A 75 6.58 24.66 -1.78
C VAL A 75 7.34 24.66 -3.11
N GLY A 76 6.75 25.27 -4.14
CA GLY A 76 7.34 25.36 -5.49
C GLY A 76 7.19 24.08 -6.33
N SER A 77 6.34 23.15 -5.93
CA SER A 77 6.06 21.89 -6.62
C SER A 77 4.56 21.60 -6.66
N GLU A 78 4.13 20.77 -7.60
CA GLU A 78 2.77 20.21 -7.63
C GLU A 78 2.70 18.88 -6.84
N SER A 79 3.78 18.45 -6.22
CA SER A 79 3.83 17.22 -5.42
C SER A 79 3.14 17.44 -4.07
N THR A 80 2.35 16.46 -3.67
CA THR A 80 1.56 16.49 -2.43
C THR A 80 2.27 15.68 -1.36
N MET A 81 2.21 16.15 -0.12
CA MET A 81 2.63 15.42 1.07
C MET A 81 1.58 15.50 2.17
N ASN A 82 1.67 14.65 3.15
CA ASN A 82 0.85 14.61 4.35
C ASN A 82 1.75 14.19 5.52
N SER A 83 2.24 15.18 6.25
CA SER A 83 3.26 14.99 7.28
C SER A 83 2.75 14.15 8.46
N SER A 84 1.47 14.32 8.82
CA SER A 84 0.85 13.56 9.91
C SER A 84 0.59 12.10 9.50
N GLU A 85 0.19 11.85 8.25
CA GLU A 85 0.09 10.49 7.71
C GLU A 85 1.47 9.83 7.66
N ALA A 86 2.53 10.58 7.26
CA ALA A 86 3.90 10.06 7.25
C ALA A 86 4.36 9.61 8.64
N GLU A 87 4.14 10.42 9.68
CA GLU A 87 4.44 10.06 11.07
C GLU A 87 3.69 8.78 11.50
N PHE A 88 2.41 8.71 11.19
CA PHE A 88 1.60 7.53 11.51
C PHE A 88 2.10 6.27 10.78
N VAL A 89 2.38 6.39 9.49
CA VAL A 89 2.94 5.30 8.64
C VAL A 89 4.28 4.81 9.20
N LEU A 90 5.15 5.72 9.64
CA LEU A 90 6.43 5.34 10.24
C LEU A 90 6.25 4.58 11.55
N LYS A 91 5.35 5.00 12.43
CA LYS A 91 5.05 4.27 13.68
C LYS A 91 4.60 2.82 13.38
N ARG A 92 3.72 2.64 12.39
CA ARG A 92 3.29 1.29 11.96
C ARG A 92 4.43 0.49 11.33
N THR A 93 5.28 1.15 10.55
CA THR A 93 6.47 0.52 9.95
C THR A 93 7.44 0.04 11.03
N LEU A 94 7.69 0.84 12.07
CA LEU A 94 8.55 0.46 13.20
C LEU A 94 7.99 -0.73 13.98
N GLU A 95 6.68 -0.82 14.16
CA GLU A 95 6.05 -1.97 14.80
C GLU A 95 6.28 -3.25 14.00
N ILE A 96 6.13 -3.19 12.66
CA ILE A 96 6.43 -4.33 11.79
C ILE A 96 7.91 -4.73 11.91
N LEU A 97 8.83 -3.76 11.82
CA LEU A 97 10.27 -4.00 11.90
C LEU A 97 10.70 -4.59 13.24
N THR A 98 10.06 -4.17 14.32
CA THR A 98 10.34 -4.65 15.67
C THR A 98 9.75 -6.04 15.88
N GLY A 99 8.49 -6.23 15.51
CA GLY A 99 7.78 -7.49 15.72
C GLY A 99 8.17 -8.60 14.75
N CYS A 100 8.77 -8.25 13.60
CA CYS A 100 9.21 -9.18 12.56
C CYS A 100 10.70 -8.95 12.24
N PRO A 101 11.64 -9.45 13.07
CA PRO A 101 13.07 -9.13 12.93
C PRO A 101 13.72 -9.53 11.61
N SER A 102 13.16 -10.52 10.89
CA SER A 102 13.67 -10.97 9.59
C SER A 102 13.09 -10.20 8.39
N PHE A 103 12.04 -9.40 8.59
CA PHE A 103 11.34 -8.74 7.49
C PHE A 103 12.14 -7.57 6.91
N GLN A 104 12.10 -7.49 5.58
CA GLN A 104 12.45 -6.30 4.81
C GLN A 104 11.14 -5.58 4.46
N VAL A 105 11.08 -4.28 4.73
CA VAL A 105 9.87 -3.47 4.55
C VAL A 105 10.07 -2.45 3.43
N GLY A 106 9.10 -2.37 2.53
CA GLY A 106 9.00 -1.30 1.56
C GLY A 106 7.91 -0.31 1.97
N VAL A 107 8.23 0.97 2.05
CA VAL A 107 7.26 2.04 2.27
C VAL A 107 7.07 2.78 0.94
N ILE A 108 5.86 2.75 0.40
CA ILE A 108 5.56 3.25 -0.93
C ILE A 108 4.56 4.39 -0.84
N ALA A 109 4.82 5.49 -1.55
CA ALA A 109 3.87 6.58 -1.71
C ALA A 109 3.75 6.99 -3.19
N PRO A 110 2.60 7.55 -3.62
CA PRO A 110 2.39 8.00 -5.00
C PRO A 110 3.14 9.29 -5.34
N TYR A 111 3.51 10.08 -4.33
CA TYR A 111 4.10 11.40 -4.48
C TYR A 111 5.54 11.46 -3.97
N ARG A 112 6.42 12.13 -4.73
CA ARG A 112 7.84 12.28 -4.33
C ARG A 112 8.00 13.06 -3.05
N ALA A 113 7.18 14.11 -2.84
CA ALA A 113 7.21 14.89 -1.60
C ALA A 113 6.87 14.02 -0.38
N GLN A 114 5.90 13.12 -0.49
CA GLN A 114 5.57 12.18 0.59
C GLN A 114 6.72 11.21 0.88
N VAL A 115 7.38 10.70 -0.15
CA VAL A 115 8.56 9.83 0.03
C VAL A 115 9.69 10.59 0.73
N ALA A 116 9.96 11.83 0.31
CA ALA A 116 10.98 12.67 0.93
C ALA A 116 10.65 12.97 2.40
N GLU A 117 9.39 13.27 2.71
CA GLU A 117 8.92 13.52 4.08
C GLU A 117 9.06 12.27 4.97
N LEU A 118 8.67 11.10 4.47
CA LEU A 118 8.86 9.82 5.16
C LEU A 118 10.35 9.55 5.45
N GLN A 119 11.23 9.79 4.48
CA GLN A 119 12.67 9.62 4.66
C GLN A 119 13.22 10.60 5.69
N ARG A 120 12.86 11.89 5.62
CA ARG A 120 13.28 12.92 6.55
C ARG A 120 12.89 12.58 7.99
N GLN A 121 11.61 12.25 8.20
CA GLN A 121 11.12 11.89 9.54
C GLN A 121 11.79 10.59 10.05
N PHE A 122 12.03 9.60 9.19
CA PHE A 122 12.69 8.37 9.58
C PHE A 122 14.14 8.61 10.00
N GLU A 123 14.88 9.50 9.31
CA GLU A 123 16.26 9.85 9.64
C GLU A 123 16.38 10.57 10.98
N GLU A 124 15.31 11.22 11.45
CA GLU A 124 15.23 11.90 12.74
C GLU A 124 14.89 10.96 13.91
N LEU A 125 14.51 9.69 13.65
CA LEU A 125 14.18 8.74 14.70
C LEU A 125 15.43 8.18 15.39
N ASP A 126 15.35 7.93 16.68
CA ASP A 126 16.41 7.27 17.45
C ASP A 126 16.70 5.86 16.92
N GLU A 127 15.69 5.18 16.39
CA GLU A 127 15.75 3.85 15.81
C GLU A 127 16.36 3.80 14.40
N TYR A 128 16.63 4.95 13.76
CA TYR A 128 17.14 5.03 12.39
C TYR A 128 18.30 4.08 12.14
N MET A 129 19.35 4.13 12.97
CA MET A 129 20.55 3.29 12.82
C MET A 129 20.26 1.79 12.92
N THR A 130 19.23 1.42 13.67
CA THR A 130 18.82 0.03 13.86
C THR A 130 18.10 -0.52 12.62
N PHE A 131 17.29 0.30 11.97
CA PHE A 131 16.36 -0.18 10.94
C PHE A 131 16.68 0.27 9.51
N ARG A 132 17.60 1.24 9.30
CA ARG A 132 17.93 1.81 7.97
C ARG A 132 18.30 0.79 6.90
N GLY A 133 18.82 -0.37 7.28
CA GLY A 133 19.17 -1.46 6.35
C GLY A 133 18.01 -2.42 6.04
N ARG A 134 16.84 -2.22 6.69
CA ARG A 134 15.69 -3.09 6.58
C ARG A 134 14.44 -2.40 6.02
N VAL A 135 14.49 -1.10 5.78
CA VAL A 135 13.41 -0.31 5.22
C VAL A 135 13.87 0.44 3.97
N GLU A 136 13.01 0.50 2.97
CA GLU A 136 13.22 1.27 1.75
C GLU A 136 12.00 2.14 1.47
N PHE A 137 12.22 3.43 1.21
CA PHE A 137 11.19 4.39 0.85
C PHE A 137 11.27 4.68 -0.65
N ALA A 138 10.16 4.56 -1.37
CA ALA A 138 10.17 4.75 -2.81
C ALA A 138 8.79 5.18 -3.35
N THR A 139 8.80 5.80 -4.52
CA THR A 139 7.58 5.93 -5.31
C THR A 139 7.23 4.59 -5.95
N VAL A 140 5.97 4.43 -6.37
CA VAL A 140 5.50 3.20 -7.04
C VAL A 140 6.39 2.85 -8.26
N ASP A 141 6.74 3.86 -9.06
CA ASP A 141 7.54 3.65 -10.27
C ASP A 141 8.99 3.24 -9.95
N SER A 142 9.57 3.81 -8.89
CA SER A 142 10.94 3.45 -8.43
C SER A 142 10.99 2.05 -7.80
N PHE A 143 9.87 1.57 -7.25
CA PHE A 143 9.76 0.25 -6.63
C PHE A 143 9.41 -0.86 -7.63
N GLN A 144 9.25 -0.50 -8.93
CA GLN A 144 8.88 -1.49 -9.95
C GLN A 144 9.95 -2.59 -10.09
N GLY A 145 9.52 -3.84 -10.09
CA GLY A 145 10.40 -5.02 -10.19
C GLY A 145 10.92 -5.53 -8.86
N GLN A 146 10.78 -4.77 -7.79
CA GLN A 146 11.16 -5.20 -6.43
C GLN A 146 10.00 -5.92 -5.71
N GLU A 147 10.31 -6.54 -4.59
CA GLU A 147 9.35 -7.15 -3.66
C GLU A 147 9.92 -7.14 -2.25
N ARG A 148 9.07 -7.10 -1.22
CA ARG A 148 9.47 -7.11 0.19
C ARG A 148 8.54 -8.02 0.99
N ASP A 149 8.99 -8.41 2.17
CA ASP A 149 8.20 -9.23 3.10
C ASP A 149 6.93 -8.50 3.53
N ALA A 150 7.07 -7.21 3.83
CA ALA A 150 5.94 -6.31 4.06
C ALA A 150 6.02 -5.06 3.18
N ILE A 151 4.86 -4.58 2.75
CA ILE A 151 4.70 -3.29 2.06
C ILE A 151 3.76 -2.42 2.88
N VAL A 152 4.17 -1.19 3.13
CA VAL A 152 3.35 -0.14 3.72
C VAL A 152 3.09 0.92 2.65
N ILE A 153 1.83 1.24 2.38
CA ILE A 153 1.44 2.24 1.38
C ILE A 153 0.84 3.45 2.09
N SER A 154 1.48 4.61 1.92
CA SER A 154 0.93 5.92 2.28
C SER A 154 0.16 6.46 1.08
N LEU A 155 -1.16 6.61 1.18
CA LEU A 155 -1.99 7.09 0.07
C LEU A 155 -1.98 8.61 -0.05
N THR A 156 -1.57 9.31 1.00
CA THR A 156 -1.23 10.74 1.04
C THR A 156 -2.42 11.69 0.93
N ARG A 157 -3.42 11.36 0.10
CA ARG A 157 -4.53 12.29 -0.22
C ARG A 157 -5.52 12.39 0.94
N SER A 158 -5.77 13.66 1.33
CA SER A 158 -6.77 14.04 2.35
C SER A 158 -7.21 15.48 2.07
N ASN A 159 -8.39 15.66 1.47
CA ASN A 159 -8.95 16.96 1.09
C ASN A 159 -10.48 16.94 1.08
N ALA A 160 -11.08 18.11 1.22
CA ALA A 160 -12.53 18.28 1.28
C ALA A 160 -13.23 18.06 -0.08
N GLU A 161 -12.50 18.15 -1.17
CA GLU A 161 -13.02 18.00 -2.55
C GLU A 161 -13.18 16.54 -2.97
N GLY A 162 -12.66 15.58 -2.21
CA GLY A 162 -12.63 14.16 -2.57
C GLY A 162 -11.73 13.87 -3.77
N GLU A 163 -10.70 14.72 -3.99
CA GLU A 163 -9.81 14.56 -5.12
C GLU A 163 -8.70 13.56 -4.83
N VAL A 164 -8.71 12.43 -5.51
CA VAL A 164 -7.70 11.37 -5.34
C VAL A 164 -6.43 11.58 -6.19
N GLY A 165 -6.41 12.55 -7.11
CA GLY A 165 -5.21 12.94 -7.87
C GLY A 165 -4.56 11.77 -8.63
N PHE A 166 -3.24 11.55 -8.44
CA PHE A 166 -2.49 10.48 -9.11
C PHE A 166 -2.95 9.07 -8.71
N LEU A 167 -3.71 8.93 -7.66
CA LEU A 167 -4.29 7.65 -7.27
C LEU A 167 -5.34 7.14 -8.27
N LYS A 168 -5.84 7.97 -9.21
CA LYS A 168 -6.66 7.53 -10.36
C LYS A 168 -5.93 6.57 -11.31
N GLU A 169 -4.61 6.52 -11.24
CA GLU A 169 -3.80 5.53 -11.94
C GLU A 169 -3.82 4.19 -11.19
N TYR A 170 -4.98 3.56 -11.08
CA TYR A 170 -5.21 2.34 -10.28
C TYR A 170 -4.20 1.22 -10.53
N ARG A 171 -3.63 1.16 -11.76
CA ARG A 171 -2.57 0.21 -12.08
C ARG A 171 -1.31 0.42 -11.25
N ARG A 172 -1.00 1.66 -10.86
CA ARG A 172 0.12 1.97 -9.97
C ARG A 172 -0.17 1.47 -8.57
N THR A 173 -1.38 1.71 -8.05
CA THR A 173 -1.81 1.17 -6.76
C THR A 173 -1.71 -0.36 -6.76
N ASN A 174 -2.19 -1.01 -7.83
CA ASN A 174 -2.05 -2.46 -7.99
C ASN A 174 -0.57 -2.91 -8.02
N VAL A 175 0.29 -2.17 -8.70
CA VAL A 175 1.74 -2.47 -8.70
C VAL A 175 2.30 -2.39 -7.28
N ALA A 176 1.96 -1.36 -6.51
CA ALA A 176 2.40 -1.22 -5.12
C ALA A 176 1.90 -2.37 -4.23
N MET A 177 0.60 -2.67 -4.27
CA MET A 177 0.00 -3.77 -3.50
C MET A 177 0.67 -5.12 -3.80
N THR A 178 0.92 -5.40 -5.07
CA THR A 178 1.50 -6.68 -5.53
C THR A 178 3.00 -6.82 -5.26
N ARG A 179 3.63 -5.88 -4.56
CA ARG A 179 5.02 -6.00 -4.08
C ARG A 179 5.14 -6.73 -2.75
N ALA A 180 4.04 -6.86 -2.01
CA ALA A 180 4.00 -7.53 -0.72
C ALA A 180 4.00 -9.06 -0.86
N LYS A 181 4.82 -9.72 -0.04
CA LYS A 181 4.82 -11.19 0.09
C LYS A 181 3.88 -11.65 1.19
N HIS A 182 4.09 -11.17 2.40
CA HIS A 182 3.44 -11.66 3.62
C HIS A 182 2.46 -10.66 4.24
N HIS A 183 2.78 -9.36 4.17
CA HIS A 183 1.94 -8.33 4.77
C HIS A 183 1.83 -7.08 3.90
N LEU A 184 0.61 -6.59 3.76
CA LEU A 184 0.28 -5.33 3.09
C LEU A 184 -0.47 -4.44 4.08
N LEU A 185 0.09 -3.26 4.37
CA LEU A 185 -0.57 -2.22 5.13
C LEU A 185 -0.84 -1.01 4.22
N MET A 186 -2.07 -0.52 4.19
CA MET A 186 -2.44 0.69 3.47
C MET A 186 -2.99 1.72 4.46
N VAL A 187 -2.53 2.96 4.37
CA VAL A 187 -3.02 4.08 5.19
C VAL A 187 -3.53 5.17 4.27
N GLY A 188 -4.70 5.73 4.57
CA GLY A 188 -5.25 6.84 3.81
C GLY A 188 -6.58 7.33 4.36
N ASP A 189 -6.99 8.53 3.94
CA ASP A 189 -8.23 9.17 4.35
C ASP A 189 -9.43 8.59 3.59
N GLY A 190 -10.22 7.77 4.27
CA GLY A 190 -11.42 7.15 3.72
C GLY A 190 -12.49 8.16 3.27
N ALA A 191 -12.54 9.36 3.85
CA ALA A 191 -13.48 10.40 3.43
C ALA A 191 -13.13 10.95 2.03
N THR A 192 -11.84 11.16 1.75
CA THR A 192 -11.35 11.57 0.43
C THR A 192 -11.43 10.41 -0.57
N LEU A 193 -10.93 9.24 -0.19
CA LEU A 193 -10.80 8.07 -1.08
C LEU A 193 -12.14 7.45 -1.45
N GLY A 194 -13.13 7.53 -0.55
CA GLY A 194 -14.47 6.97 -0.76
C GLY A 194 -15.28 7.63 -1.88
N SER A 195 -14.85 8.80 -2.37
CA SER A 195 -15.43 9.45 -3.55
C SER A 195 -15.10 8.73 -4.87
N ASP A 196 -14.09 7.87 -4.87
CA ASP A 196 -13.61 7.13 -6.03
C ASP A 196 -14.03 5.66 -5.94
N ASP A 197 -14.70 5.13 -6.99
CA ASP A 197 -15.29 3.79 -7.01
C ASP A 197 -14.27 2.68 -6.72
N PHE A 198 -13.03 2.81 -7.16
CA PHE A 198 -12.01 1.79 -6.92
C PHE A 198 -11.63 1.73 -5.45
N TYR A 199 -11.35 2.88 -4.82
CA TYR A 199 -10.97 2.93 -3.41
C TYR A 199 -12.15 2.62 -2.50
N HIS A 200 -13.36 3.07 -2.85
CA HIS A 200 -14.57 2.70 -2.13
C HIS A 200 -14.73 1.16 -2.04
N GLN A 201 -14.66 0.47 -3.18
CA GLN A 201 -14.77 -0.98 -3.20
C GLN A 201 -13.58 -1.68 -2.53
N LEU A 202 -12.37 -1.08 -2.57
CA LEU A 202 -11.22 -1.61 -1.87
C LEU A 202 -11.43 -1.58 -0.35
N MET A 203 -11.95 -0.47 0.18
CA MET A 203 -12.30 -0.32 1.59
C MET A 203 -13.45 -1.24 2.00
N GLU A 204 -14.50 -1.35 1.18
CA GLU A 204 -15.62 -2.30 1.42
C GLU A 204 -15.12 -3.75 1.53
N ARG A 205 -14.18 -4.15 0.68
CA ARG A 205 -13.55 -5.48 0.80
C ARG A 205 -12.73 -5.63 2.08
N ALA A 206 -12.06 -4.58 2.51
CA ALA A 206 -11.33 -4.58 3.78
C ALA A 206 -12.29 -4.78 4.95
N GLU A 207 -13.44 -4.09 4.94
CA GLU A 207 -14.50 -4.26 5.95
C GLU A 207 -15.04 -5.70 5.98
N ILE A 208 -15.41 -6.24 4.82
CA ILE A 208 -15.94 -7.62 4.70
C ILE A 208 -14.93 -8.66 5.20
N SER A 209 -13.64 -8.45 4.96
CA SER A 209 -12.57 -9.38 5.41
C SER A 209 -12.09 -9.13 6.83
N GLY A 210 -12.60 -8.10 7.53
CA GLY A 210 -12.12 -7.71 8.86
C GLY A 210 -10.73 -7.07 8.86
N ALA A 211 -10.29 -6.57 7.70
CA ALA A 211 -8.99 -5.93 7.49
C ALA A 211 -9.06 -4.39 7.57
N TYR A 212 -10.23 -3.81 7.70
CA TYR A 212 -10.44 -2.36 7.84
C TYR A 212 -10.41 -1.94 9.30
N HIS A 213 -9.61 -0.92 9.58
CA HIS A 213 -9.45 -0.35 10.91
C HIS A 213 -9.45 1.18 10.84
N SER A 214 -9.85 1.84 11.92
CA SER A 214 -9.69 3.28 12.04
C SER A 214 -8.34 3.63 12.67
N ALA A 215 -7.66 4.66 12.19
CA ALA A 215 -6.42 5.16 12.79
C ALA A 215 -6.62 5.63 14.24
N TRP A 216 -7.84 5.97 14.64
CA TRP A 216 -8.22 6.28 16.01
C TRP A 216 -7.87 5.16 16.99
N GLU A 217 -7.90 3.90 16.57
CA GLU A 217 -7.54 2.75 17.40
C GLU A 217 -6.10 2.81 17.90
N TRP A 218 -5.19 3.44 17.14
CA TRP A 218 -3.77 3.60 17.49
C TRP A 218 -3.43 4.96 18.08
N LEU A 219 -4.15 6.01 17.71
CA LEU A 219 -3.87 7.36 18.20
C LEU A 219 -4.30 7.54 19.66
N TYR A 220 -5.32 6.82 20.09
CA TYR A 220 -5.94 6.94 21.41
C TYR A 220 -5.93 5.63 22.22
N ALA A 221 -5.19 4.61 21.76
CA ALA A 221 -4.92 3.43 22.57
C ALA A 221 -4.03 3.85 23.75
N SER A 222 -4.62 3.92 24.96
CA SER A 222 -3.98 4.23 26.25
C SER A 222 -3.16 3.05 26.74
#